data_a4fb4c210f78240855e461b157ceedc8
#
_entry.id   a4fb4c210f78240855e461b157ceedc8
#
_cell.length_a   1.000
_cell.length_b   1.000
_cell.length_c   1.000
_cell.angle_alpha   90.00
_cell.angle_beta   90.00
_cell.angle_gamma   90.00
#
_symmetry.space_group_name_H-M   'P 1'
#
loop_
_entity.id
_entity.type
_entity.pdbx_description
1 polymer ?
#
loop_
_entity_poly.entity_id
_entity_poly.type
_entity_poly.pdbx_seq_one_letter_code
_entity_poly.pdbx_strand_id
1 'polypeptide(L)'
;MNIFRQIIIFFPLASLMIGGSVTVVGATDLIKASSIAMNGSAKYPDGFSHFEYVNPDAPKGGSVRLNSIGTYDSFNGFISKGVSADGLGMIYETLTTGSSDEAFTEYGLIADEIEYPEDRTWVIYHLNPKAKFHDGEPIKVEDVIFTFNILLEKGAPFYKSYYGDIVEVKDLGERRVKFQFREGTTNRELVLITGQLPVLPKHYWEGKDFSKSTLEPPLGSGAYRILDFKAGKYITYERVKNYWAADHPVNKGSNNFDTVRYDYYRDSTVALEAFKAGEYDFREENNSKMWASMYSGKTFENELTVRAEIPHELPRGMQGFAFNLRRPIFKDRKVREAIGYAFDFEWSNKNLFYGQYRRTDSFFENSELASSGLPSPEELAILEPLRKDLPEEVFSKKFRPSLTDGSGNIRSQRRIASKLLKEAGWEIKNGKRVNSAGEILKFEILLISPAFERIVLPFKKNLELMGIEASIRVVDTSQYVNRIRSFDFDMFVMVIGQSLSPGNEQDNYWSCKAGKTSGTRNFIGICNPAIDKLIRLVIEAPDRGELIASTRALDRALLWGHYVIPHWHINYYRLAYWNKFSRPEITPKYGLGFFTWWIDAEKHKSLLDKKPNLK
;
A
#
# COMPACT_ATOMS: atom_id res chain seq x y z
N MET A 1 -6.30 -92.50 -52.26
CA MET A 1 -4.84 -92.57 -52.53
C MET A 1 -4.34 -91.14 -52.38
N ASN A 2 -3.41 -90.93 -51.58
CA ASN A 2 -2.68 -89.72 -51.20
C ASN A 2 -3.20 -88.98 -49.95
N ILE A 3 -2.46 -89.26 -49.01
CA ILE A 3 -2.28 -88.81 -47.62
C ILE A 3 -1.66 -87.38 -47.64
N PHE A 4 -2.25 -86.44 -46.93
CA PHE A 4 -1.56 -85.24 -46.54
C PHE A 4 -1.56 -85.11 -45.01
N ARG A 5 -0.38 -85.23 -44.46
CA ARG A 5 -0.07 -84.99 -43.02
C ARG A 5 -0.13 -83.45 -42.76
N GLN A 6 -0.98 -83.02 -41.85
CA GLN A 6 -0.93 -81.68 -41.29
C GLN A 6 0.10 -81.69 -40.12
N ILE A 7 1.07 -80.80 -40.26
CA ILE A 7 2.02 -80.43 -39.21
C ILE A 7 1.37 -79.29 -38.40
N ILE A 8 1.09 -79.57 -37.12
CA ILE A 8 0.60 -78.54 -36.16
C ILE A 8 1.87 -77.86 -35.57
N ILE A 9 2.06 -76.58 -35.91
CA ILE A 9 3.06 -75.72 -35.28
C ILE A 9 2.41 -75.00 -34.10
N PHE A 10 2.83 -75.30 -32.87
CA PHE A 10 2.48 -74.53 -31.67
C PHE A 10 3.30 -73.24 -31.64
N PHE A 11 2.60 -72.06 -31.69
CA PHE A 11 3.18 -70.79 -31.31
C PHE A 11 2.80 -70.52 -29.84
N PRO A 12 3.77 -70.16 -28.97
CA PRO A 12 3.42 -69.67 -27.64
C PRO A 12 2.91 -68.26 -27.70
N LEU A 13 1.68 -68.01 -27.20
CA LEU A 13 1.10 -66.70 -26.97
C LEU A 13 1.89 -66.00 -25.84
N ALA A 14 2.75 -65.06 -26.19
CA ALA A 14 3.36 -64.15 -25.20
C ALA A 14 2.32 -63.08 -24.82
N SER A 15 1.76 -63.20 -23.63
CA SER A 15 0.90 -62.18 -23.03
C SER A 15 1.74 -60.94 -22.70
N LEU A 16 1.59 -59.88 -23.50
CA LEU A 16 2.13 -58.56 -23.21
C LEU A 16 1.27 -57.94 -22.11
N MET A 17 1.71 -57.99 -20.84
CA MET A 17 1.16 -57.13 -19.79
C MET A 17 1.64 -55.72 -20.04
N ILE A 18 0.74 -54.89 -20.54
CA ILE A 18 0.92 -53.41 -20.52
C ILE A 18 0.70 -52.99 -19.06
N GLY A 19 1.79 -52.87 -18.33
CA GLY A 19 1.80 -52.20 -17.02
C GLY A 19 1.50 -50.71 -17.22
N GLY A 20 0.24 -50.37 -17.09
CA GLY A 20 -0.13 -48.97 -16.92
C GLY A 20 0.46 -48.46 -15.61
N SER A 21 1.52 -47.65 -15.68
CA SER A 21 1.98 -46.87 -14.55
C SER A 21 0.82 -45.89 -14.18
N VAL A 22 0.06 -46.28 -13.18
CA VAL A 22 -0.80 -45.32 -12.47
C VAL A 22 0.20 -44.39 -11.78
N THR A 23 0.40 -43.21 -12.36
CA THR A 23 0.99 -42.07 -11.65
C THR A 23 0.09 -41.81 -10.47
N VAL A 24 0.45 -42.26 -9.30
CA VAL A 24 -0.12 -41.76 -8.04
C VAL A 24 0.28 -40.30 -8.02
N VAL A 25 -0.67 -39.44 -8.32
CA VAL A 25 -0.57 -38.00 -7.98
C VAL A 25 -0.41 -38.01 -6.46
N GLY A 26 0.79 -37.71 -6.00
CA GLY A 26 1.10 -37.62 -4.58
C GLY A 26 0.05 -36.70 -3.95
N ALA A 27 -0.51 -37.11 -2.83
CA ALA A 27 -1.32 -36.23 -2.01
C ALA A 27 -0.45 -35.02 -1.69
N THR A 28 -0.83 -33.86 -2.20
CA THR A 28 -0.20 -32.57 -1.81
C THR A 28 -0.34 -32.48 -0.29
N ASP A 29 0.77 -32.28 0.41
CA ASP A 29 0.76 -32.15 1.86
C ASP A 29 -0.19 -31.01 2.24
N LEU A 30 -1.14 -31.34 3.12
CA LEU A 30 -2.17 -30.43 3.59
C LEU A 30 -1.64 -29.68 4.81
N ILE A 31 -1.59 -28.37 4.72
CA ILE A 31 -1.15 -27.51 5.82
C ILE A 31 -2.39 -27.07 6.60
N LYS A 32 -2.35 -27.25 7.94
CA LYS A 32 -3.32 -26.72 8.89
C LYS A 32 -2.59 -25.88 9.91
N ALA A 33 -3.01 -24.63 10.07
CA ALA A 33 -2.36 -23.68 10.96
C ALA A 33 -3.33 -22.59 11.44
N SER A 34 -3.00 -21.92 12.54
CA SER A 34 -3.72 -20.72 12.99
C SER A 34 -3.22 -19.44 12.31
N SER A 35 -2.21 -19.54 11.47
CA SER A 35 -1.61 -18.41 10.76
C SER A 35 -1.09 -18.83 9.39
N ILE A 36 -0.91 -17.85 8.51
CA ILE A 36 -0.32 -18.04 7.18
C ILE A 36 0.59 -16.87 6.83
N ALA A 37 1.86 -17.17 6.54
CA ALA A 37 2.81 -16.20 6.02
C ALA A 37 2.91 -16.30 4.50
N MET A 38 3.10 -15.16 3.83
CA MET A 38 3.34 -15.15 2.38
C MET A 38 4.64 -15.90 2.06
N ASN A 39 5.67 -15.68 2.84
CA ASN A 39 6.98 -16.30 2.69
C ASN A 39 7.50 -16.74 4.07
N GLY A 40 8.06 -17.94 4.13
CA GLY A 40 8.59 -18.50 5.38
C GLY A 40 7.51 -18.92 6.38
N SER A 41 7.77 -18.74 7.66
CA SER A 41 6.87 -19.04 8.77
C SER A 41 6.44 -17.77 9.50
N ALA A 42 5.25 -17.79 10.10
CA ALA A 42 4.77 -16.73 10.96
C ALA A 42 5.69 -16.53 12.18
N LYS A 43 5.87 -15.30 12.61
CA LYS A 43 6.69 -14.93 13.79
C LYS A 43 6.09 -15.51 15.08
N TYR A 44 4.78 -15.44 15.20
CA TYR A 44 4.07 -15.93 16.38
C TYR A 44 3.59 -17.35 16.15
N PRO A 45 4.04 -18.32 16.97
CA PRO A 45 3.66 -19.72 16.84
C PRO A 45 2.20 -19.95 17.26
N ASP A 46 1.65 -21.11 16.91
CA ASP A 46 0.34 -21.52 17.38
C ASP A 46 0.24 -21.43 18.90
N GLY A 47 -0.86 -20.88 19.38
CA GLY A 47 -1.11 -20.69 20.82
C GLY A 47 -0.36 -19.54 21.46
N PHE A 48 0.21 -18.60 20.68
CA PHE A 48 0.75 -17.34 21.25
C PHE A 48 -0.32 -16.59 22.05
N SER A 49 0.11 -15.81 23.05
CA SER A 49 -0.83 -15.15 23.98
C SER A 49 -1.22 -13.74 23.56
N HIS A 50 -0.34 -13.03 22.89
CA HIS A 50 -0.53 -11.65 22.38
C HIS A 50 0.66 -11.26 21.48
N PHE A 51 0.51 -10.23 20.68
CA PHE A 51 1.62 -9.64 19.94
C PHE A 51 2.62 -8.95 20.88
N GLU A 52 3.90 -8.94 20.52
CA GLU A 52 4.97 -8.35 21.35
C GLU A 52 4.86 -6.83 21.51
N TYR A 53 4.22 -6.16 20.56
CA TYR A 53 4.07 -4.70 20.54
C TYR A 53 2.82 -4.20 21.28
N VAL A 54 2.21 -5.01 22.15
CA VAL A 54 1.10 -4.61 23.02
C VAL A 54 1.49 -4.72 24.50
N ASN A 55 0.78 -3.99 25.34
CA ASN A 55 0.72 -4.30 26.76
C ASN A 55 -0.56 -5.13 27.01
N PRO A 56 -0.45 -6.44 27.33
CA PRO A 56 -1.62 -7.28 27.54
C PRO A 56 -2.51 -6.83 28.70
N ASP A 57 -1.94 -6.09 29.65
CA ASP A 57 -2.59 -5.54 30.84
C ASP A 57 -2.94 -4.05 30.70
N ALA A 58 -2.90 -3.52 29.46
CA ALA A 58 -3.27 -2.13 29.22
C ALA A 58 -4.68 -1.82 29.74
N PRO A 59 -4.84 -0.76 30.58
CA PRO A 59 -6.15 -0.43 31.12
C PRO A 59 -7.11 -0.04 30.00
N LYS A 60 -8.32 -0.56 30.10
CA LYS A 60 -9.44 -0.17 29.23
C LYS A 60 -10.14 1.02 29.82
N GLY A 61 -10.43 2.03 29.01
CA GLY A 61 -11.20 3.19 29.48
C GLY A 61 -10.86 4.50 28.78
N GLY A 62 -11.66 5.50 29.07
CA GLY A 62 -11.49 6.86 28.62
C GLY A 62 -11.86 7.09 27.16
N SER A 63 -11.71 8.34 26.74
CA SER A 63 -12.13 8.83 25.44
C SER A 63 -10.95 9.40 24.66
N VAL A 64 -10.92 9.15 23.35
CA VAL A 64 -9.99 9.79 22.42
C VAL A 64 -10.74 10.52 21.33
N ARG A 65 -10.28 11.73 21.02
CA ARG A 65 -10.74 12.55 19.90
C ARG A 65 -9.63 12.66 18.89
N LEU A 66 -9.98 12.40 17.65
CA LEU A 66 -9.12 12.45 16.47
C LEU A 66 -9.65 13.51 15.52
N ASN A 67 -8.83 13.91 14.55
CA ASN A 67 -9.26 14.80 13.51
C ASN A 67 -9.39 14.09 12.16
N SER A 68 -10.30 14.60 11.34
CA SER A 68 -10.42 14.31 9.92
C SER A 68 -10.50 15.59 9.10
N ILE A 69 -10.06 15.55 7.86
CA ILE A 69 -10.15 16.69 6.95
C ILE A 69 -11.23 16.43 5.89
N GLY A 70 -12.09 17.41 5.70
CA GLY A 70 -13.19 17.34 4.73
C GLY A 70 -14.53 17.04 5.36
N THR A 71 -15.24 16.04 4.85
CA THR A 71 -16.62 15.69 5.25
C THR A 71 -16.90 14.22 4.97
N TYR A 72 -18.06 13.72 5.42
CA TYR A 72 -18.58 12.40 5.04
C TYR A 72 -20.10 12.45 4.85
N ASP A 73 -20.62 11.51 4.06
CA ASP A 73 -22.05 11.33 3.79
C ASP A 73 -22.47 9.85 3.66
N SER A 74 -21.57 8.93 4.02
CA SER A 74 -21.83 7.48 3.94
C SER A 74 -21.18 6.69 5.07
N PHE A 75 -21.92 5.68 5.58
CA PHE A 75 -21.41 4.61 6.43
C PHE A 75 -21.18 3.31 5.66
N ASN A 76 -21.48 3.27 4.36
CA ASN A 76 -21.10 2.17 3.50
C ASN A 76 -19.73 2.46 2.86
N GLY A 77 -18.67 1.91 3.44
CA GLY A 77 -17.29 2.04 2.96
C GLY A 77 -16.92 1.08 1.83
N PHE A 78 -17.84 0.21 1.41
CA PHE A 78 -17.57 -0.84 0.43
C PHE A 78 -17.90 -0.46 -1.02
N ILE A 79 -18.51 0.68 -1.23
CA ILE A 79 -18.95 1.17 -2.54
C ILE A 79 -18.17 2.42 -2.97
N SER A 80 -18.22 2.74 -4.25
CA SER A 80 -17.57 3.95 -4.80
C SER A 80 -18.41 5.23 -4.71
N LYS A 81 -19.63 5.15 -4.19
CA LYS A 81 -20.55 6.29 -4.06
C LYS A 81 -20.45 6.90 -2.67
N GLY A 82 -20.52 8.23 -2.60
CA GLY A 82 -20.43 8.98 -1.35
C GLY A 82 -19.00 9.12 -0.83
N VAL A 83 -18.87 9.76 0.31
CA VAL A 83 -17.64 9.93 1.07
C VAL A 83 -17.81 9.18 2.38
N SER A 84 -17.03 8.12 2.57
CA SER A 84 -17.10 7.27 3.76
C SER A 84 -16.61 8.02 5.00
N ALA A 85 -17.27 7.78 6.14
CA ALA A 85 -16.78 8.25 7.42
C ALA A 85 -15.47 7.55 7.81
N ASP A 86 -14.58 8.26 8.52
CA ASP A 86 -13.38 7.67 9.09
C ASP A 86 -13.73 6.73 10.25
N GLY A 87 -12.91 5.69 10.45
CA GLY A 87 -13.08 4.73 11.54
C GLY A 87 -14.03 3.56 11.26
N LEU A 88 -14.71 3.49 10.11
CA LEU A 88 -15.66 2.40 9.81
C LEU A 88 -15.03 1.00 9.87
N GLY A 89 -13.72 0.88 9.60
CA GLY A 89 -13.02 -0.39 9.71
C GLY A 89 -13.05 -1.01 11.11
N MET A 90 -13.25 -0.22 12.17
CA MET A 90 -13.34 -0.72 13.55
C MET A 90 -14.63 -1.50 13.84
N ILE A 91 -15.60 -1.43 12.94
CA ILE A 91 -16.94 -2.05 13.10
C ILE A 91 -16.92 -3.52 12.66
N TYR A 92 -16.00 -3.89 11.76
CA TYR A 92 -16.00 -5.21 11.11
C TYR A 92 -14.75 -5.98 11.46
N GLU A 93 -14.91 -7.29 11.64
CA GLU A 93 -13.79 -8.23 11.67
C GLU A 93 -13.67 -8.97 10.34
N THR A 94 -12.47 -9.47 10.10
CA THR A 94 -12.07 -10.26 8.93
C THR A 94 -11.88 -11.72 9.31
N LEU A 95 -11.79 -12.62 8.33
CA LEU A 95 -11.49 -14.03 8.61
C LEU A 95 -10.15 -14.19 9.33
N THR A 96 -9.14 -13.42 8.91
CA THR A 96 -7.81 -13.34 9.53
C THR A 96 -7.41 -11.88 9.74
N THR A 97 -6.37 -11.61 10.49
CA THR A 97 -5.83 -10.27 10.70
C THR A 97 -4.31 -10.27 10.61
N GLY A 98 -3.73 -9.19 10.08
CA GLY A 98 -2.28 -9.01 9.97
C GLY A 98 -1.62 -8.59 11.28
N SER A 99 -0.31 -8.83 11.40
CA SER A 99 0.52 -8.26 12.45
C SER A 99 1.25 -7.00 11.94
N SER A 100 1.37 -6.00 12.81
CA SER A 100 2.08 -4.75 12.47
C SER A 100 3.60 -4.84 12.60
N ASP A 101 4.15 -5.99 12.96
CA ASP A 101 5.61 -6.22 13.08
C ASP A 101 6.14 -7.33 12.16
N GLU A 102 5.30 -7.80 11.24
CA GLU A 102 5.65 -8.77 10.21
C GLU A 102 5.26 -8.31 8.81
N ALA A 103 6.01 -8.78 7.83
CA ALA A 103 5.71 -8.54 6.44
C ALA A 103 4.70 -9.58 5.93
N PHE A 104 3.47 -9.16 5.74
CA PHE A 104 2.41 -9.92 5.06
C PHE A 104 2.22 -11.34 5.62
N THR A 105 1.87 -11.39 6.90
CA THR A 105 1.47 -12.59 7.64
C THR A 105 0.08 -12.36 8.23
N GLU A 106 -0.80 -13.33 8.09
CA GLU A 106 -2.18 -13.31 8.57
C GLU A 106 -2.35 -14.32 9.70
N TYR A 107 -3.06 -13.93 10.74
CA TYR A 107 -3.41 -14.73 11.92
C TYR A 107 -4.91 -14.92 12.00
N GLY A 108 -5.34 -16.09 12.39
CA GLY A 108 -6.77 -16.38 12.52
C GLY A 108 -7.49 -15.41 13.45
N LEU A 109 -8.76 -15.09 13.13
CA LEU A 109 -9.64 -14.24 13.92
C LEU A 109 -11.08 -14.77 13.86
N ILE A 110 -11.90 -14.39 12.87
CA ILE A 110 -13.20 -15.07 12.63
C ILE A 110 -12.97 -16.55 12.25
N ALA A 111 -11.88 -16.85 11.55
CA ALA A 111 -11.39 -18.21 11.35
C ALA A 111 -10.28 -18.52 12.36
N ASP A 112 -10.40 -19.57 13.13
CA ASP A 112 -9.40 -20.01 14.09
C ASP A 112 -8.43 -21.08 13.54
N GLU A 113 -8.77 -21.73 12.40
CA GLU A 113 -7.88 -22.63 11.65
C GLU A 113 -7.99 -22.34 10.16
N ILE A 114 -6.84 -22.40 9.48
CA ILE A 114 -6.68 -22.22 8.03
C ILE A 114 -6.11 -23.50 7.46
N GLU A 115 -6.75 -24.05 6.43
CA GLU A 115 -6.32 -25.30 5.78
C GLU A 115 -6.09 -25.03 4.29
N TYR A 116 -4.91 -25.37 3.77
CA TYR A 116 -4.57 -25.14 2.36
C TYR A 116 -3.47 -26.13 1.90
N PRO A 117 -3.42 -26.47 0.60
CA PRO A 117 -2.35 -27.30 0.03
C PRO A 117 -1.08 -26.46 -0.18
N GLU A 118 0.07 -27.11 -0.25
CA GLU A 118 1.36 -26.46 -0.50
C GLU A 118 1.37 -25.64 -1.80
N ASP A 119 0.67 -26.10 -2.83
CA ASP A 119 0.52 -25.39 -4.12
C ASP A 119 -0.45 -24.21 -4.08
N ARG A 120 -1.11 -23.97 -2.92
CA ARG A 120 -2.03 -22.84 -2.68
C ARG A 120 -3.14 -22.70 -3.74
N THR A 121 -3.65 -23.81 -4.26
CA THR A 121 -4.74 -23.79 -5.26
C THR A 121 -6.11 -23.54 -4.67
N TRP A 122 -6.25 -23.67 -3.35
CA TRP A 122 -7.46 -23.35 -2.58
C TRP A 122 -7.13 -23.08 -1.11
N VAL A 123 -8.11 -22.54 -0.37
CA VAL A 123 -8.03 -22.39 1.09
C VAL A 123 -9.37 -22.69 1.72
N ILE A 124 -9.36 -23.32 2.91
CA ILE A 124 -10.52 -23.53 3.77
C ILE A 124 -10.30 -22.76 5.07
N TYR A 125 -11.28 -21.99 5.48
CA TYR A 125 -11.33 -21.32 6.77
C TYR A 125 -12.33 -22.03 7.67
N HIS A 126 -11.89 -22.39 8.87
CA HIS A 126 -12.73 -22.97 9.92
C HIS A 126 -13.19 -21.83 10.84
N LEU A 127 -14.47 -21.51 10.83
CA LEU A 127 -15.00 -20.37 11.57
C LEU A 127 -15.06 -20.64 13.07
N ASN A 128 -14.51 -19.73 13.86
CA ASN A 128 -14.52 -19.75 15.31
C ASN A 128 -15.96 -19.80 15.84
N PRO A 129 -16.31 -20.77 16.66
CA PRO A 129 -17.67 -20.91 17.20
C PRO A 129 -18.10 -19.75 18.13
N LYS A 130 -17.15 -18.95 18.62
CA LYS A 130 -17.42 -17.77 19.46
C LYS A 130 -17.69 -16.51 18.63
N ALA A 131 -17.37 -16.53 17.33
CA ALA A 131 -17.52 -15.35 16.47
C ALA A 131 -19.01 -15.00 16.30
N LYS A 132 -19.34 -13.72 16.61
CA LYS A 132 -20.72 -13.21 16.55
C LYS A 132 -20.77 -11.73 16.19
N PHE A 133 -21.88 -11.30 15.66
CA PHE A 133 -22.19 -9.90 15.42
C PHE A 133 -22.58 -9.15 16.70
N HIS A 134 -22.72 -7.82 16.62
CA HIS A 134 -23.05 -6.95 17.76
C HIS A 134 -24.45 -7.22 18.34
N ASP A 135 -25.37 -7.77 17.55
CA ASP A 135 -26.71 -8.19 17.99
C ASP A 135 -26.73 -9.55 18.67
N GLY A 136 -25.61 -10.26 18.67
CA GLY A 136 -25.43 -11.56 19.31
C GLY A 136 -25.60 -12.75 18.36
N GLU A 137 -26.07 -12.54 17.11
CA GLU A 137 -26.16 -13.60 16.11
C GLU A 137 -24.77 -14.16 15.77
N PRO A 138 -24.61 -15.51 15.72
CA PRO A 138 -23.34 -16.11 15.36
C PRO A 138 -22.98 -15.84 13.90
N ILE A 139 -21.70 -15.63 13.63
CA ILE A 139 -21.19 -15.56 12.26
C ILE A 139 -21.21 -16.96 11.65
N LYS A 140 -21.77 -17.07 10.45
CA LYS A 140 -21.98 -18.33 9.73
C LYS A 140 -21.25 -18.30 8.37
N VAL A 141 -21.05 -19.48 7.78
CA VAL A 141 -20.49 -19.62 6.44
C VAL A 141 -21.30 -18.85 5.39
N GLU A 142 -22.63 -18.80 5.56
CA GLU A 142 -23.50 -18.04 4.65
C GLU A 142 -23.22 -16.53 4.65
N ASP A 143 -22.73 -15.95 5.77
CA ASP A 143 -22.34 -14.55 5.83
C ASP A 143 -21.07 -14.29 5.03
N VAL A 144 -20.10 -15.21 5.07
CA VAL A 144 -18.87 -15.15 4.28
C VAL A 144 -19.18 -15.23 2.79
N ILE A 145 -20.00 -16.20 2.37
CA ILE A 145 -20.42 -16.37 0.98
C ILE A 145 -21.21 -15.14 0.50
N PHE A 146 -22.14 -14.66 1.33
CA PHE A 146 -22.90 -13.44 1.04
C PHE A 146 -21.96 -12.25 0.83
N THR A 147 -21.01 -12.06 1.74
CA THR A 147 -20.06 -10.93 1.65
C THR A 147 -19.25 -10.97 0.38
N PHE A 148 -18.68 -12.12 0.05
CA PHE A 148 -17.92 -12.29 -1.18
C PHE A 148 -18.74 -11.91 -2.41
N ASN A 149 -19.95 -12.46 -2.52
CA ASN A 149 -20.82 -12.22 -3.68
C ASN A 149 -21.26 -10.75 -3.78
N ILE A 150 -21.69 -10.13 -2.68
CA ILE A 150 -22.20 -8.75 -2.71
C ILE A 150 -21.09 -7.74 -3.03
N LEU A 151 -19.87 -7.97 -2.56
CA LEU A 151 -18.71 -7.13 -2.88
C LEU A 151 -18.33 -7.23 -4.36
N LEU A 152 -18.39 -8.42 -4.95
CA LEU A 152 -18.15 -8.59 -6.39
C LEU A 152 -19.26 -8.00 -7.24
N GLU A 153 -20.52 -8.13 -6.82
CA GLU A 153 -21.66 -7.65 -7.59
C GLU A 153 -21.84 -6.12 -7.49
N LYS A 154 -21.83 -5.59 -6.26
CA LYS A 154 -22.24 -4.21 -5.93
C LYS A 154 -21.18 -3.37 -5.26
N GLY A 155 -20.06 -3.96 -4.84
CA GLY A 155 -18.93 -3.25 -4.26
C GLY A 155 -18.17 -2.39 -5.24
N ALA A 156 -17.19 -1.66 -4.73
CA ALA A 156 -16.28 -0.87 -5.56
C ALA A 156 -15.56 -1.75 -6.60
N PRO A 157 -15.25 -1.25 -7.80
CA PRO A 157 -14.59 -2.02 -8.87
C PRO A 157 -13.29 -2.72 -8.46
N PHE A 158 -12.63 -2.19 -7.44
CA PHE A 158 -11.46 -2.80 -6.81
C PHE A 158 -11.69 -4.27 -6.42
N TYR A 159 -12.85 -4.63 -5.84
CA TYR A 159 -13.11 -6.00 -5.38
C TYR A 159 -13.11 -7.02 -6.52
N LYS A 160 -13.62 -6.64 -7.70
CA LYS A 160 -13.58 -7.52 -8.89
C LYS A 160 -12.15 -7.81 -9.37
N SER A 161 -11.25 -6.83 -9.25
CA SER A 161 -9.84 -7.02 -9.58
C SER A 161 -9.12 -7.84 -8.52
N TYR A 162 -9.40 -7.56 -7.25
CA TYR A 162 -8.71 -8.14 -6.10
C TYR A 162 -9.04 -9.63 -5.91
N TYR A 163 -10.32 -9.99 -6.07
CA TYR A 163 -10.80 -11.37 -5.92
C TYR A 163 -11.05 -12.09 -7.26
N GLY A 164 -10.56 -11.55 -8.37
CA GLY A 164 -10.88 -12.03 -9.73
C GLY A 164 -10.44 -13.46 -10.05
N ASP A 165 -9.48 -14.00 -9.31
CA ASP A 165 -9.01 -15.38 -9.49
C ASP A 165 -9.69 -16.39 -8.54
N ILE A 166 -10.66 -15.96 -7.74
CA ILE A 166 -11.52 -16.86 -6.96
C ILE A 166 -12.69 -17.27 -7.84
N VAL A 167 -12.81 -18.56 -8.11
CA VAL A 167 -13.85 -19.11 -9.01
C VAL A 167 -15.04 -19.69 -8.30
N GLU A 168 -14.88 -20.11 -7.03
CA GLU A 168 -15.96 -20.67 -6.21
C GLU A 168 -15.71 -20.38 -4.73
N VAL A 169 -16.78 -20.07 -4.00
CA VAL A 169 -16.79 -20.05 -2.52
C VAL A 169 -17.90 -20.97 -2.06
N LYS A 170 -17.55 -22.01 -1.28
CA LYS A 170 -18.43 -23.13 -0.98
C LYS A 170 -18.50 -23.42 0.51
N ASP A 171 -19.71 -23.69 1.01
CA ASP A 171 -19.96 -24.27 2.33
C ASP A 171 -19.63 -25.77 2.31
N LEU A 172 -18.73 -26.20 3.19
CA LEU A 172 -18.38 -27.61 3.37
C LEU A 172 -19.06 -28.24 4.60
N GLY A 173 -19.95 -27.50 5.26
CA GLY A 173 -20.51 -27.90 6.55
C GLY A 173 -19.53 -27.71 7.70
N GLU A 174 -19.99 -27.96 8.94
CA GLU A 174 -19.16 -27.89 10.15
C GLU A 174 -18.40 -26.56 10.30
N ARG A 175 -19.04 -25.43 9.93
CA ARG A 175 -18.46 -24.07 9.96
C ARG A 175 -17.23 -23.87 9.04
N ARG A 176 -17.11 -24.67 7.97
CA ARG A 176 -15.98 -24.60 7.04
C ARG A 176 -16.40 -23.94 5.72
N VAL A 177 -15.67 -22.90 5.31
CA VAL A 177 -15.84 -22.25 4.01
C VAL A 177 -14.59 -22.44 3.16
N LYS A 178 -14.77 -22.93 1.93
CA LYS A 178 -13.70 -23.15 0.95
C LYS A 178 -13.72 -22.05 -0.11
N PHE A 179 -12.56 -21.49 -0.39
CA PHE A 179 -12.29 -20.64 -1.56
C PHE A 179 -11.46 -21.44 -2.57
N GLN A 180 -12.00 -21.66 -3.75
CA GLN A 180 -11.32 -22.32 -4.86
C GLN A 180 -10.76 -21.27 -5.80
N PHE A 181 -9.46 -21.38 -6.14
CA PHE A 181 -8.79 -20.46 -7.04
C PHE A 181 -8.82 -20.98 -8.48
N ARG A 182 -8.63 -20.06 -9.43
CA ARG A 182 -8.57 -20.35 -10.86
C ARG A 182 -7.40 -21.29 -11.13
N GLU A 183 -7.63 -22.34 -11.91
CA GLU A 183 -6.58 -23.24 -12.36
C GLU A 183 -5.48 -22.47 -13.13
N GLY A 184 -4.24 -22.74 -12.81
CA GLY A 184 -3.08 -22.09 -13.41
C GLY A 184 -2.82 -20.65 -12.97
N THR A 185 -3.53 -20.15 -11.93
CA THR A 185 -3.13 -18.87 -11.32
C THR A 185 -1.78 -19.00 -10.63
N THR A 186 -0.91 -18.01 -10.84
CA THR A 186 0.38 -17.87 -10.16
C THR A 186 0.29 -16.94 -8.94
N ASN A 187 -0.89 -16.41 -8.66
CA ASN A 187 -1.12 -15.49 -7.55
C ASN A 187 -1.12 -16.20 -6.19
N ARG A 188 0.05 -16.28 -5.55
CA ARG A 188 0.23 -16.91 -4.24
C ARG A 188 -0.40 -16.11 -3.09
N GLU A 189 -0.76 -14.85 -3.31
CA GLU A 189 -1.37 -14.00 -2.28
C GLU A 189 -2.82 -14.36 -2.01
N LEU A 190 -3.50 -15.10 -2.90
CA LEU A 190 -4.93 -15.39 -2.78
C LEU A 190 -5.32 -15.99 -1.44
N VAL A 191 -4.49 -16.88 -0.88
CA VAL A 191 -4.73 -17.48 0.43
C VAL A 191 -4.71 -16.47 1.59
N LEU A 192 -3.96 -15.36 1.46
CA LEU A 192 -3.90 -14.30 2.47
C LEU A 192 -5.01 -13.27 2.24
N ILE A 193 -5.18 -12.81 0.99
CA ILE A 193 -6.16 -11.76 0.70
C ILE A 193 -7.61 -12.22 0.88
N THR A 194 -7.90 -13.52 0.75
CA THR A 194 -9.20 -14.07 1.11
C THR A 194 -9.45 -14.00 2.62
N GLY A 195 -8.40 -14.15 3.43
CA GLY A 195 -8.46 -13.98 4.88
C GLY A 195 -8.80 -12.55 5.31
N GLN A 196 -8.43 -11.55 4.53
CA GLN A 196 -8.73 -10.13 4.77
C GLN A 196 -10.18 -9.74 4.41
N LEU A 197 -11.01 -10.69 3.99
CA LEU A 197 -12.42 -10.43 3.68
C LEU A 197 -13.15 -10.00 4.96
N PRO A 198 -13.69 -8.76 5.05
CA PRO A 198 -14.55 -8.36 6.16
C PRO A 198 -15.85 -9.17 6.10
N VAL A 199 -16.32 -9.70 7.22
CA VAL A 199 -17.55 -10.51 7.19
C VAL A 199 -18.75 -9.66 7.55
N LEU A 200 -19.66 -9.52 6.58
CA LEU A 200 -20.87 -8.71 6.68
C LEU A 200 -22.07 -9.58 7.10
N PRO A 201 -22.94 -9.10 8.00
CA PRO A 201 -24.13 -9.82 8.42
C PRO A 201 -25.18 -9.89 7.29
N LYS A 202 -25.39 -11.08 6.72
CA LYS A 202 -26.38 -11.31 5.65
C LYS A 202 -27.76 -10.83 6.08
N HIS A 203 -28.21 -11.20 7.29
CA HIS A 203 -29.52 -10.84 7.82
C HIS A 203 -29.76 -9.32 7.97
N TYR A 204 -28.72 -8.53 8.18
CA TYR A 204 -28.81 -7.07 8.22
C TYR A 204 -28.95 -6.44 6.83
N TRP A 205 -28.22 -7.01 5.84
CA TRP A 205 -28.19 -6.47 4.48
C TRP A 205 -29.32 -7.01 3.60
N GLU A 206 -29.96 -8.10 4.00
CA GLU A 206 -31.09 -8.67 3.27
C GLU A 206 -32.24 -7.66 3.20
N GLY A 207 -32.72 -7.37 2.00
CA GLY A 207 -33.73 -6.33 1.76
C GLY A 207 -33.23 -4.89 1.67
N LYS A 208 -31.93 -4.63 1.87
CA LYS A 208 -31.31 -3.30 1.70
C LYS A 208 -30.57 -3.18 0.37
N ASP A 209 -30.58 -1.99 -0.20
CA ASP A 209 -29.80 -1.71 -1.41
C ASP A 209 -28.33 -1.40 -1.06
N PHE A 210 -27.47 -2.42 -1.13
CA PHE A 210 -26.04 -2.31 -0.84
C PHE A 210 -25.31 -1.27 -1.70
N SER A 211 -25.82 -0.91 -2.88
CA SER A 211 -25.18 0.03 -3.81
C SER A 211 -25.41 1.51 -3.45
N LYS A 212 -26.14 1.80 -2.38
CA LYS A 212 -26.47 3.16 -1.95
C LYS A 212 -25.61 3.64 -0.79
N SER A 213 -25.27 4.92 -0.82
CA SER A 213 -24.79 5.65 0.36
C SER A 213 -25.88 5.65 1.43
N THR A 214 -25.50 5.47 2.68
CA THR A 214 -26.41 5.48 3.82
C THR A 214 -25.72 6.08 5.04
N LEU A 215 -26.49 6.74 5.90
CA LEU A 215 -26.10 7.15 7.24
C LEU A 215 -26.83 6.30 8.32
N GLU A 216 -27.39 5.18 7.94
CA GLU A 216 -27.86 4.16 8.88
C GLU A 216 -26.64 3.46 9.49
N PRO A 217 -26.49 3.43 10.84
CA PRO A 217 -25.38 2.75 11.49
C PRO A 217 -25.35 1.26 11.12
N PRO A 218 -24.24 0.75 10.55
CA PRO A 218 -24.16 -0.63 10.14
C PRO A 218 -24.00 -1.57 11.34
N LEU A 219 -24.55 -2.77 11.20
CA LEU A 219 -24.28 -3.89 12.09
C LEU A 219 -22.93 -4.52 11.71
N GLY A 220 -22.10 -4.80 12.70
CA GLY A 220 -20.81 -5.43 12.49
C GLY A 220 -20.44 -6.41 13.61
N SER A 221 -19.17 -6.82 13.63
CA SER A 221 -18.63 -7.83 14.56
C SER A 221 -17.38 -7.35 15.30
N GLY A 222 -16.93 -6.13 15.01
CA GLY A 222 -15.67 -5.55 15.48
C GLY A 222 -15.71 -5.01 16.92
N ALA A 223 -14.57 -4.50 17.36
CA ALA A 223 -14.40 -4.00 18.72
C ALA A 223 -15.20 -2.72 19.01
N TYR A 224 -15.65 -2.00 17.99
CA TYR A 224 -16.40 -0.75 18.10
C TYR A 224 -17.68 -0.77 17.27
N ARG A 225 -18.65 0.05 17.69
CA ARG A 225 -19.87 0.36 16.93
C ARG A 225 -20.15 1.87 16.97
N ILE A 226 -20.94 2.38 16.03
CA ILE A 226 -21.34 3.79 16.03
C ILE A 226 -22.25 4.07 17.23
N LEU A 227 -21.86 5.06 18.05
CA LEU A 227 -22.62 5.55 19.19
C LEU A 227 -23.47 6.75 18.80
N ASP A 228 -22.85 7.75 18.17
CA ASP A 228 -23.46 9.03 17.83
C ASP A 228 -22.71 9.69 16.65
N PHE A 229 -23.42 10.52 15.89
CA PHE A 229 -22.84 11.24 14.78
C PHE A 229 -23.64 12.51 14.42
N LYS A 230 -22.94 13.42 13.76
CA LYS A 230 -23.55 14.52 13.02
C LYS A 230 -22.91 14.57 11.64
N ALA A 231 -23.71 14.24 10.61
CA ALA A 231 -23.23 14.11 9.24
C ALA A 231 -22.30 15.26 8.84
N GLY A 232 -21.12 14.90 8.31
CA GLY A 232 -20.09 15.83 7.88
C GLY A 232 -19.41 16.67 8.98
N LYS A 233 -19.72 16.43 10.25
CA LYS A 233 -19.12 17.18 11.38
C LYS A 233 -18.36 16.30 12.34
N TYR A 234 -18.94 15.19 12.79
CA TYR A 234 -18.28 14.24 13.65
C TYR A 234 -18.96 12.86 13.61
N ILE A 235 -18.21 11.87 14.00
CA ILE A 235 -18.69 10.50 14.28
C ILE A 235 -18.00 9.98 15.52
N THR A 236 -18.76 9.36 16.42
CA THR A 236 -18.29 8.76 17.67
C THR A 236 -18.58 7.27 17.66
N TYR A 237 -17.58 6.49 17.97
CA TYR A 237 -17.66 5.04 18.16
C TYR A 237 -17.55 4.72 19.66
N GLU A 238 -18.31 3.73 20.12
CA GLU A 238 -18.15 3.16 21.46
C GLU A 238 -17.59 1.74 21.38
N ARG A 239 -16.76 1.38 22.34
CA ARG A 239 -16.22 0.03 22.48
C ARG A 239 -17.34 -0.94 22.91
N VAL A 240 -17.46 -2.06 22.23
CA VAL A 240 -18.43 -3.12 22.52
C VAL A 240 -17.98 -3.85 23.78
N LYS A 241 -18.76 -3.72 24.88
CA LYS A 241 -18.37 -4.27 26.18
C LYS A 241 -18.23 -5.80 26.19
N ASN A 242 -19.08 -6.49 25.46
CA ASN A 242 -19.08 -7.94 25.31
C ASN A 242 -18.54 -8.38 23.94
N TYR A 243 -17.53 -7.68 23.46
CA TYR A 243 -16.86 -8.00 22.21
C TYR A 243 -16.30 -9.43 22.25
N TRP A 244 -16.72 -10.26 21.30
CA TRP A 244 -16.46 -11.70 21.30
C TRP A 244 -14.97 -12.07 21.25
N ALA A 245 -14.15 -11.23 20.62
CA ALA A 245 -12.72 -11.45 20.42
C ALA A 245 -11.84 -10.59 21.36
N ALA A 246 -12.37 -10.07 22.48
CA ALA A 246 -11.61 -9.21 23.40
C ALA A 246 -10.37 -9.91 23.96
N ASP A 247 -10.48 -11.21 24.27
CA ASP A 247 -9.39 -12.03 24.83
C ASP A 247 -8.65 -12.85 23.75
N HIS A 248 -9.01 -12.67 22.47
CA HIS A 248 -8.31 -13.34 21.39
C HIS A 248 -6.86 -12.84 21.30
N PRO A 249 -5.86 -13.72 21.09
CA PRO A 249 -4.43 -13.33 21.07
C PRO A 249 -4.11 -12.11 20.20
N VAL A 250 -4.73 -12.00 19.03
CA VAL A 250 -4.50 -10.87 18.09
C VAL A 250 -5.09 -9.54 18.58
N ASN A 251 -6.04 -9.57 19.52
CA ASN A 251 -6.73 -8.39 20.03
C ASN A 251 -6.33 -8.02 21.47
N LYS A 252 -5.68 -8.94 22.18
CA LYS A 252 -5.28 -8.71 23.58
C LYS A 252 -4.35 -7.50 23.66
N GLY A 253 -4.63 -6.60 24.61
CA GLY A 253 -3.87 -5.35 24.77
C GLY A 253 -4.21 -4.24 23.77
N SER A 254 -5.16 -4.48 22.85
CA SER A 254 -5.63 -3.51 21.84
C SER A 254 -7.04 -3.00 22.14
N ASN A 255 -7.50 -1.97 21.42
CA ASN A 255 -8.86 -1.39 21.57
C ASN A 255 -9.13 -0.89 22.98
N ASN A 256 -8.21 -0.07 23.52
CA ASN A 256 -8.22 0.30 24.94
C ASN A 256 -9.16 1.46 25.28
N PHE A 257 -9.56 2.29 24.30
CA PHE A 257 -10.43 3.45 24.52
C PHE A 257 -11.90 3.04 24.60
N ASP A 258 -12.67 3.61 25.53
CA ASP A 258 -14.13 3.38 25.59
C ASP A 258 -14.85 4.07 24.43
N THR A 259 -14.39 5.26 24.04
CA THR A 259 -14.92 5.98 22.89
C THR A 259 -13.81 6.51 22.01
N VAL A 260 -14.05 6.45 20.70
CA VAL A 260 -13.20 7.04 19.65
C VAL A 260 -14.06 8.00 18.85
N ARG A 261 -13.68 9.26 18.78
CA ARG A 261 -14.42 10.27 18.04
C ARG A 261 -13.55 10.92 16.98
N TYR A 262 -14.05 11.05 15.75
CA TYR A 262 -13.47 11.83 14.66
C TYR A 262 -14.24 13.13 14.50
N ASP A 263 -13.55 14.26 14.69
CA ASP A 263 -14.09 15.61 14.40
C ASP A 263 -13.58 16.09 13.05
N TYR A 264 -14.48 16.54 12.17
CA TYR A 264 -14.17 16.93 10.79
C TYR A 264 -13.89 18.42 10.69
N TYR A 265 -12.75 18.76 10.11
CA TYR A 265 -12.29 20.13 9.89
C TYR A 265 -12.16 20.42 8.40
N ARG A 266 -12.38 21.69 8.03
CA ARG A 266 -12.30 22.11 6.64
C ARG A 266 -10.92 21.94 6.02
N ASP A 267 -9.87 22.25 6.79
CA ASP A 267 -8.48 22.19 6.36
C ASP A 267 -7.52 21.94 7.52
N SER A 268 -6.28 21.59 7.18
CA SER A 268 -5.24 21.24 8.17
C SER A 268 -4.84 22.39 9.07
N THR A 269 -4.98 23.66 8.66
CA THR A 269 -4.62 24.82 9.49
C THR A 269 -5.68 25.00 10.59
N VAL A 270 -6.95 24.93 10.23
CA VAL A 270 -8.07 24.97 11.19
C VAL A 270 -7.97 23.81 12.17
N ALA A 271 -7.66 22.59 11.67
CA ALA A 271 -7.46 21.42 12.53
C ALA A 271 -6.29 21.62 13.50
N LEU A 272 -5.17 22.21 13.08
CA LEU A 272 -4.03 22.45 13.98
C LEU A 272 -4.39 23.45 15.08
N GLU A 273 -5.10 24.53 14.78
CA GLU A 273 -5.54 25.49 15.80
C GLU A 273 -6.56 24.85 16.78
N ALA A 274 -7.46 23.99 16.29
CA ALA A 274 -8.35 23.20 17.14
C ALA A 274 -7.58 22.24 18.07
N PHE A 275 -6.51 21.60 17.57
CA PHE A 275 -5.63 20.78 18.41
C PHE A 275 -5.01 21.59 19.56
N LYS A 276 -4.44 22.76 19.25
CA LYS A 276 -3.84 23.65 20.25
C LYS A 276 -4.87 24.15 21.28
N ALA A 277 -6.12 24.32 20.85
CA ALA A 277 -7.22 24.69 21.73
C ALA A 277 -7.65 23.53 22.65
N GLY A 278 -7.33 22.28 22.32
CA GLY A 278 -7.70 21.08 23.06
C GLY A 278 -9.04 20.49 22.61
N GLU A 279 -9.45 20.77 21.38
CA GLU A 279 -10.69 20.22 20.82
C GLU A 279 -10.57 18.75 20.45
N TYR A 280 -9.34 18.26 20.17
CA TYR A 280 -9.03 16.85 19.96
C TYR A 280 -7.63 16.48 20.47
N ASP A 281 -7.33 15.20 20.56
CA ASP A 281 -6.28 14.69 21.42
C ASP A 281 -4.98 14.30 20.73
N PHE A 282 -5.06 13.85 19.48
CA PHE A 282 -3.96 13.21 18.77
C PHE A 282 -3.92 13.66 17.31
N ARG A 283 -2.73 13.98 16.83
CA ARG A 283 -2.50 14.43 15.45
C ARG A 283 -1.22 13.83 14.89
N GLU A 284 -1.31 13.29 13.68
CA GLU A 284 -0.17 13.02 12.82
C GLU A 284 0.01 14.20 11.84
N GLU A 285 1.23 14.73 11.74
CA GLU A 285 1.53 15.90 10.90
C GLU A 285 2.35 15.54 9.67
N ASN A 286 1.76 15.71 8.50
CA ASN A 286 2.41 15.42 7.23
C ASN A 286 3.12 16.64 6.60
N ASN A 287 2.85 17.86 7.10
CA ASN A 287 3.40 19.08 6.55
C ASN A 287 4.66 19.53 7.29
N SER A 288 5.83 19.49 6.62
CA SER A 288 7.12 19.87 7.19
C SER A 288 7.17 21.30 7.68
N LYS A 289 6.53 22.26 6.99
CA LYS A 289 6.47 23.66 7.43
C LYS A 289 5.68 23.79 8.72
N MET A 290 4.50 23.19 8.80
CA MET A 290 3.70 23.18 10.02
C MET A 290 4.50 22.58 11.18
N TRP A 291 5.07 21.38 10.97
CA TRP A 291 5.88 20.70 11.99
C TRP A 291 7.05 21.54 12.51
N ALA A 292 7.75 22.22 11.61
CA ALA A 292 8.91 23.05 11.98
C ALA A 292 8.54 24.34 12.71
N SER A 293 7.38 24.97 12.36
CA SER A 293 7.14 26.36 12.76
C SER A 293 5.85 26.58 13.57
N MET A 294 4.97 25.60 13.70
CA MET A 294 3.66 25.82 14.32
C MET A 294 3.43 24.97 15.59
N TYR A 295 4.27 23.97 15.86
CA TYR A 295 4.19 23.11 17.05
C TYR A 295 5.05 23.67 18.18
N SER A 296 4.69 24.85 18.67
CA SER A 296 5.34 25.58 19.76
C SER A 296 4.30 26.34 20.59
N GLY A 297 4.75 26.93 21.70
CA GLY A 297 3.94 27.74 22.59
C GLY A 297 3.66 27.06 23.94
N LYS A 298 2.89 27.73 24.79
CA LYS A 298 2.72 27.37 26.22
C LYS A 298 2.30 25.94 26.49
N THR A 299 1.51 25.31 25.61
CA THR A 299 1.06 23.93 25.80
C THR A 299 2.20 22.93 25.64
N PHE A 300 3.14 23.21 24.72
CA PHE A 300 4.35 22.41 24.51
C PHE A 300 5.43 22.71 25.57
N GLU A 301 5.63 23.99 25.89
CA GLU A 301 6.59 24.44 26.91
C GLU A 301 6.26 23.93 28.31
N ASN A 302 4.97 23.81 28.62
CA ASN A 302 4.46 23.31 29.91
C ASN A 302 4.21 21.78 29.91
N GLU A 303 4.65 21.07 28.87
CA GLU A 303 4.50 19.62 28.69
C GLU A 303 3.03 19.12 28.74
N LEU A 304 2.07 20.00 28.46
CA LEU A 304 0.67 19.62 28.33
C LEU A 304 0.40 18.85 27.04
N THR A 305 1.22 19.13 26.02
CA THR A 305 1.24 18.42 24.75
C THR A 305 2.63 17.86 24.47
N VAL A 306 2.68 16.66 23.93
CA VAL A 306 3.90 15.98 23.52
C VAL A 306 4.10 16.17 22.02
N ARG A 307 5.33 16.46 21.63
CA ARG A 307 5.79 16.41 20.22
C ARG A 307 6.78 15.26 20.12
N ALA A 308 6.48 14.28 19.26
CA ALA A 308 7.29 13.09 19.11
C ALA A 308 7.55 12.75 17.66
N GLU A 309 8.73 12.19 17.40
CA GLU A 309 9.10 11.57 16.13
C GLU A 309 9.34 10.08 16.40
N ILE A 310 8.48 9.22 15.82
CA ILE A 310 8.53 7.77 16.06
C ILE A 310 8.99 7.08 14.76
N PRO A 311 10.16 6.43 14.74
CA PRO A 311 10.66 5.70 13.59
C PRO A 311 9.72 4.55 13.19
N HIS A 312 9.73 4.19 11.90
CA HIS A 312 9.04 3.04 11.34
C HIS A 312 9.83 2.45 10.18
N GLU A 313 9.54 1.20 9.85
CA GLU A 313 10.12 0.48 8.72
C GLU A 313 9.11 0.27 7.56
N LEU A 314 8.04 1.07 7.52
CA LEU A 314 7.08 1.01 6.42
C LEU A 314 7.76 1.31 5.09
N PRO A 315 7.52 0.51 4.06
CA PRO A 315 7.98 0.85 2.72
C PRO A 315 7.48 2.23 2.32
N ARG A 316 8.38 3.04 1.81
CA ARG A 316 8.05 4.31 1.17
C ARG A 316 8.13 4.08 -0.34
N GLY A 317 7.04 4.28 -1.01
CA GLY A 317 7.04 4.20 -2.46
C GLY A 317 7.72 5.41 -3.10
N MET A 318 7.61 5.50 -4.41
CA MET A 318 8.17 6.60 -5.18
C MET A 318 7.18 7.77 -5.25
N GLN A 319 7.54 8.92 -4.69
CA GLN A 319 6.97 10.21 -5.07
C GLN A 319 7.94 10.93 -5.99
N GLY A 320 7.45 11.51 -7.09
CA GLY A 320 8.31 12.24 -8.01
C GLY A 320 7.58 12.93 -9.15
N PHE A 321 8.34 13.69 -9.95
CA PHE A 321 7.83 14.19 -11.22
C PHE A 321 7.89 13.07 -12.25
N ALA A 322 6.75 12.59 -12.69
CA ALA A 322 6.63 11.50 -13.66
C ALA A 322 6.47 12.05 -15.08
N PHE A 323 7.19 11.46 -16.02
CA PHE A 323 7.13 11.79 -17.44
C PHE A 323 6.03 10.99 -18.14
N ASN A 324 5.34 11.59 -19.10
CA ASN A 324 4.47 10.85 -19.99
C ASN A 324 5.25 10.41 -21.25
N LEU A 325 5.63 9.14 -21.31
CA LEU A 325 6.43 8.58 -22.41
C LEU A 325 5.67 8.52 -23.74
N ARG A 326 4.36 8.77 -23.73
CA ARG A 326 3.55 8.90 -24.96
C ARG A 326 3.89 10.21 -25.70
N ARG A 327 4.48 11.19 -24.98
CA ARG A 327 4.96 12.45 -25.56
C ARG A 327 6.33 12.21 -26.23
N PRO A 328 6.52 12.54 -27.51
CA PRO A 328 7.77 12.28 -28.24
C PRO A 328 9.02 12.82 -27.55
N ILE A 329 8.93 13.99 -26.94
CA ILE A 329 10.05 14.66 -26.23
C ILE A 329 10.62 13.85 -25.06
N PHE A 330 9.82 12.94 -24.47
CA PHE A 330 10.23 12.13 -23.31
C PHE A 330 10.58 10.68 -23.66
N LYS A 331 10.55 10.29 -24.94
CA LYS A 331 10.94 8.92 -25.35
C LYS A 331 12.42 8.63 -25.12
N ASP A 332 13.29 9.61 -25.39
CA ASP A 332 14.72 9.45 -25.16
C ASP A 332 15.04 9.52 -23.66
N ARG A 333 15.70 8.47 -23.15
CA ARG A 333 16.14 8.38 -21.76
C ARG A 333 17.08 9.53 -21.36
N LYS A 334 17.98 9.96 -22.27
CA LYS A 334 18.92 11.05 -22.01
C LYS A 334 18.22 12.39 -21.75
N VAL A 335 17.10 12.64 -22.42
CA VAL A 335 16.27 13.84 -22.17
C VAL A 335 15.69 13.79 -20.76
N ARG A 336 15.12 12.64 -20.33
CA ARG A 336 14.56 12.49 -18.98
C ARG A 336 15.62 12.63 -17.90
N GLU A 337 16.79 12.00 -18.10
CA GLU A 337 17.94 12.13 -17.21
C GLU A 337 18.41 13.59 -17.11
N ALA A 338 18.55 14.28 -18.22
CA ALA A 338 18.97 15.67 -18.28
C ALA A 338 18.01 16.60 -17.53
N ILE A 339 16.70 16.41 -17.69
CA ILE A 339 15.67 17.18 -16.97
C ILE A 339 15.78 16.94 -15.44
N GLY A 340 16.11 15.71 -15.04
CA GLY A 340 16.32 15.36 -13.62
C GLY A 340 17.42 16.18 -12.93
N TYR A 341 18.46 16.59 -13.65
CA TYR A 341 19.53 17.46 -13.12
C TYR A 341 19.08 18.89 -12.80
N ALA A 342 17.89 19.31 -13.25
CA ALA A 342 17.33 20.63 -12.91
C ALA A 342 16.70 20.66 -11.50
N PHE A 343 16.39 19.50 -10.90
CA PHE A 343 15.76 19.43 -9.59
C PHE A 343 16.81 19.45 -8.47
N ASP A 344 16.95 20.60 -7.81
CA ASP A 344 17.85 20.80 -6.66
C ASP A 344 17.10 20.43 -5.37
N PHE A 345 17.20 19.15 -4.99
CA PHE A 345 16.57 18.65 -3.78
C PHE A 345 17.20 19.24 -2.51
N GLU A 346 18.53 19.32 -2.45
CA GLU A 346 19.26 19.77 -1.26
C GLU A 346 18.88 21.21 -0.92
N TRP A 347 18.79 22.08 -1.94
CA TRP A 347 18.29 23.44 -1.76
C TRP A 347 16.84 23.47 -1.29
N SER A 348 15.99 22.65 -1.90
CA SER A 348 14.56 22.53 -1.54
C SER A 348 14.41 22.02 -0.11
N ASN A 349 15.19 21.00 0.28
CA ASN A 349 15.16 20.42 1.62
C ASN A 349 15.58 21.46 2.68
N LYS A 350 16.66 22.19 2.42
CA LYS A 350 17.16 23.22 3.33
C LYS A 350 16.18 24.39 3.47
N ASN A 351 15.68 24.93 2.34
CA ASN A 351 14.96 26.20 2.33
C ASN A 351 13.43 26.08 2.39
N LEU A 352 12.86 24.95 1.91
CA LEU A 352 11.41 24.73 1.87
C LEU A 352 10.94 23.68 2.89
N PHE A 353 11.79 22.70 3.23
CA PHE A 353 11.41 21.55 4.05
C PHE A 353 12.11 21.49 5.41
N TYR A 354 12.92 22.51 5.75
CA TYR A 354 13.59 22.61 7.05
C TYR A 354 14.53 21.44 7.36
N GLY A 355 15.13 20.83 6.33
CA GLY A 355 16.03 19.69 6.47
C GLY A 355 15.37 18.36 6.88
N GLN A 356 14.03 18.26 6.82
CA GLN A 356 13.30 17.13 7.42
C GLN A 356 13.16 15.90 6.52
N TYR A 357 13.55 15.97 5.26
CA TYR A 357 13.37 14.86 4.31
C TYR A 357 14.71 14.26 3.88
N ARG A 358 14.61 13.01 3.42
CA ARG A 358 15.68 12.32 2.69
C ARG A 358 15.30 12.24 1.23
N ARG A 359 16.30 12.27 0.34
CA ARG A 359 16.09 12.02 -1.09
C ARG A 359 15.69 10.58 -1.30
N THR A 360 14.62 10.34 -2.05
CA THR A 360 14.24 8.99 -2.47
C THR A 360 15.16 8.54 -3.60
N ASP A 361 15.69 7.32 -3.51
CA ASP A 361 16.54 6.70 -4.52
C ASP A 361 16.17 5.25 -4.86
N SER A 362 14.96 4.81 -4.42
CA SER A 362 14.35 3.52 -4.76
C SER A 362 12.84 3.65 -4.90
N PHE A 363 12.23 2.82 -5.74
CA PHE A 363 10.77 2.66 -5.79
C PHE A 363 10.22 1.90 -4.57
N PHE A 364 11.09 1.18 -3.84
CA PHE A 364 10.78 0.40 -2.64
C PHE A 364 11.48 0.96 -1.39
N GLU A 365 11.66 2.26 -1.34
CA GLU A 365 12.38 2.99 -0.31
C GLU A 365 12.00 2.60 1.11
N ASN A 366 12.96 2.66 2.04
CA ASN A 366 12.80 2.30 3.45
C ASN A 366 12.42 0.82 3.67
N SER A 367 12.81 -0.07 2.78
CA SER A 367 12.58 -1.51 2.93
C SER A 367 13.77 -2.34 2.42
N GLU A 368 13.82 -3.60 2.79
CA GLU A 368 14.80 -4.56 2.27
C GLU A 368 14.66 -4.83 0.76
N LEU A 369 13.52 -4.45 0.17
CA LEU A 369 13.24 -4.58 -1.25
C LEU A 369 13.89 -3.48 -2.09
N ALA A 370 14.39 -2.41 -1.47
CA ALA A 370 15.08 -1.34 -2.14
C ALA A 370 16.43 -1.80 -2.72
N SER A 371 16.69 -1.52 -3.98
CA SER A 371 18.00 -1.76 -4.58
C SER A 371 19.05 -0.79 -4.01
N SER A 372 20.23 -1.27 -3.74
CA SER A 372 21.33 -0.45 -3.22
C SER A 372 22.68 -0.91 -3.77
N GLY A 373 23.68 -0.04 -3.79
CA GLY A 373 25.01 -0.39 -4.27
C GLY A 373 25.02 -0.87 -5.73
N LEU A 374 25.94 -1.79 -6.04
CA LEU A 374 25.94 -2.57 -7.28
C LEU A 374 24.98 -3.77 -7.15
N PRO A 375 24.52 -4.37 -8.27
CA PRO A 375 23.71 -5.59 -8.20
C PRO A 375 24.43 -6.70 -7.45
N SER A 376 23.70 -7.44 -6.60
CA SER A 376 24.21 -8.66 -5.97
C SER A 376 24.36 -9.81 -7.01
N PRO A 377 25.03 -10.93 -6.67
CA PRO A 377 25.10 -12.08 -7.56
C PRO A 377 23.70 -12.61 -7.96
N GLU A 378 22.75 -12.64 -7.01
CA GLU A 378 21.37 -13.07 -7.24
C GLU A 378 20.64 -12.11 -8.19
N GLU A 379 20.78 -10.80 -7.97
CA GLU A 379 20.23 -9.78 -8.86
C GLU A 379 20.84 -9.87 -10.26
N LEU A 380 22.18 -10.11 -10.38
CA LEU A 380 22.86 -10.27 -11.67
C LEU A 380 22.36 -11.51 -12.42
N ALA A 381 22.13 -12.63 -11.74
CA ALA A 381 21.60 -13.84 -12.36
C ALA A 381 20.23 -13.56 -13.04
N ILE A 382 19.41 -12.70 -12.45
CA ILE A 382 18.12 -12.27 -12.99
C ILE A 382 18.30 -11.25 -14.14
N LEU A 383 19.22 -10.31 -14.00
CA LEU A 383 19.40 -9.19 -14.92
C LEU A 383 20.17 -9.55 -16.20
N GLU A 384 21.19 -10.43 -16.12
CA GLU A 384 22.06 -10.78 -17.25
C GLU A 384 21.31 -11.28 -18.50
N PRO A 385 20.30 -12.16 -18.38
CA PRO A 385 19.50 -12.56 -19.54
C PRO A 385 18.72 -11.42 -20.23
N LEU A 386 18.57 -10.29 -19.53
CA LEU A 386 17.80 -9.10 -19.97
C LEU A 386 18.70 -7.95 -20.45
N ARG A 387 20.01 -8.13 -20.43
CA ARG A 387 21.03 -7.09 -20.67
C ARG A 387 20.78 -6.26 -21.92
N LYS A 388 20.36 -6.90 -23.03
CA LYS A 388 20.11 -6.23 -24.31
C LYS A 388 18.97 -5.19 -24.26
N ASP A 389 18.03 -5.35 -23.34
CA ASP A 389 16.83 -4.51 -23.21
C ASP A 389 16.94 -3.50 -22.05
N LEU A 390 18.07 -3.50 -21.32
CA LEU A 390 18.35 -2.65 -20.18
C LEU A 390 19.57 -1.75 -20.40
N PRO A 391 19.63 -0.56 -19.79
CA PRO A 391 20.82 0.29 -19.80
C PRO A 391 22.02 -0.40 -19.12
N GLU A 392 23.23 -0.22 -19.67
CA GLU A 392 24.47 -0.80 -19.12
C GLU A 392 24.74 -0.37 -17.68
N GLU A 393 24.28 0.79 -17.30
CA GLU A 393 24.42 1.34 -15.94
C GLU A 393 23.72 0.49 -14.88
N VAL A 394 22.66 -0.27 -15.24
CA VAL A 394 21.97 -1.24 -14.37
C VAL A 394 22.97 -2.24 -13.78
N PHE A 395 23.97 -2.64 -14.54
CA PHE A 395 24.95 -3.68 -14.22
C PHE A 395 26.22 -3.15 -13.56
N SER A 396 26.58 -1.90 -13.87
CA SER A 396 27.91 -1.39 -13.60
C SER A 396 27.97 -0.18 -12.69
N LYS A 397 26.81 0.43 -12.35
CA LYS A 397 26.78 1.66 -11.55
C LYS A 397 25.75 1.58 -10.42
N LYS A 398 26.10 2.20 -9.29
CA LYS A 398 25.12 2.51 -8.25
C LYS A 398 24.23 3.66 -8.73
N PHE A 399 22.90 3.47 -8.71
CA PHE A 399 21.97 4.58 -8.96
C PHE A 399 22.05 5.62 -7.83
N ARG A 400 22.06 6.87 -8.21
CA ARG A 400 21.88 8.01 -7.31
C ARG A 400 21.22 9.16 -8.08
N PRO A 401 20.16 9.76 -7.55
CA PRO A 401 19.66 11.03 -8.09
C PRO A 401 20.76 12.10 -8.06
N SER A 402 20.62 13.13 -8.89
CA SER A 402 21.55 14.27 -8.89
C SER A 402 21.67 14.87 -7.48
N LEU A 403 22.87 15.05 -7.00
CA LEU A 403 23.18 15.72 -5.74
C LEU A 403 23.72 17.12 -6.01
N THR A 404 23.39 18.07 -5.11
CA THR A 404 23.91 19.43 -5.10
C THR A 404 24.49 19.76 -3.71
N ASP A 405 25.06 20.95 -3.56
CA ASP A 405 25.54 21.46 -2.26
C ASP A 405 24.45 22.24 -1.49
N GLY A 406 23.25 22.33 -2.05
CA GLY A 406 22.14 23.07 -1.47
C GLY A 406 22.27 24.60 -1.52
N SER A 407 23.26 25.11 -2.26
CA SER A 407 23.45 26.56 -2.47
C SER A 407 22.43 27.15 -3.47
N GLY A 408 21.75 26.32 -4.27
CA GLY A 408 20.95 26.74 -5.41
C GLY A 408 21.76 27.00 -6.68
N ASN A 409 23.06 26.79 -6.64
CA ASN A 409 23.94 26.88 -7.81
C ASN A 409 24.10 25.51 -8.47
N ILE A 410 23.36 25.27 -9.53
CA ILE A 410 23.36 23.99 -10.29
C ILE A 410 24.27 24.03 -11.53
N ARG A 411 25.36 24.83 -11.53
CA ARG A 411 26.19 24.98 -12.72
C ARG A 411 26.83 23.67 -13.20
N SER A 412 27.26 22.81 -12.28
CA SER A 412 27.82 21.49 -12.60
C SER A 412 26.74 20.56 -13.21
N GLN A 413 25.55 20.52 -12.63
CA GLN A 413 24.42 19.75 -13.11
C GLN A 413 23.96 20.21 -14.50
N ARG A 414 23.91 21.53 -14.71
CA ARG A 414 23.58 22.11 -16.03
C ARG A 414 24.59 21.71 -17.11
N ARG A 415 25.89 21.60 -16.79
CA ARG A 415 26.90 21.14 -17.74
C ARG A 415 26.66 19.69 -18.15
N ILE A 416 26.35 18.79 -17.20
CA ILE A 416 26.02 17.39 -17.46
C ILE A 416 24.75 17.30 -18.33
N ALA A 417 23.69 17.98 -17.89
CA ALA A 417 22.42 18.02 -18.61
C ALA A 417 22.57 18.55 -20.05
N SER A 418 23.41 19.60 -20.24
CA SER A 418 23.69 20.17 -21.57
C SER A 418 24.35 19.17 -22.49
N LYS A 419 25.27 18.32 -21.99
CA LYS A 419 25.90 17.25 -22.76
C LYS A 419 24.86 16.21 -23.18
N LEU A 420 24.06 15.71 -22.24
CA LEU A 420 23.02 14.72 -22.50
C LEU A 420 21.98 15.21 -23.53
N LEU A 421 21.53 16.46 -23.38
CA LEU A 421 20.58 17.05 -24.34
C LEU A 421 21.18 17.19 -25.72
N LYS A 422 22.46 17.57 -25.85
CA LYS A 422 23.14 17.62 -27.14
C LYS A 422 23.26 16.24 -27.77
N GLU A 423 23.62 15.22 -26.99
CA GLU A 423 23.66 13.83 -27.46
C GLU A 423 22.29 13.30 -27.90
N ALA A 424 21.22 13.82 -27.31
CA ALA A 424 19.83 13.53 -27.67
C ALA A 424 19.30 14.40 -28.84
N GLY A 425 20.17 15.19 -29.49
CA GLY A 425 19.82 16.01 -30.65
C GLY A 425 19.16 17.36 -30.31
N TRP A 426 19.25 17.82 -29.06
CA TRP A 426 18.73 19.12 -28.62
C TRP A 426 19.85 20.15 -28.44
N GLU A 427 19.93 21.11 -29.35
CA GLU A 427 20.94 22.18 -29.32
C GLU A 427 20.38 23.50 -28.82
N ILE A 428 21.26 24.40 -28.34
CA ILE A 428 20.84 25.76 -27.96
C ILE A 428 20.87 26.67 -29.18
N LYS A 429 19.71 27.26 -29.50
CA LYS A 429 19.55 28.33 -30.49
C LYS A 429 18.73 29.45 -29.86
N ASN A 430 19.27 30.66 -29.89
CA ASN A 430 18.63 31.85 -29.27
C ASN A 430 18.19 31.63 -27.81
N GLY A 431 19.03 30.93 -27.01
CA GLY A 431 18.74 30.65 -25.59
C GLY A 431 17.76 29.51 -25.33
N LYS A 432 17.22 28.86 -26.37
CA LYS A 432 16.26 27.76 -26.25
C LYS A 432 16.84 26.45 -26.77
N ARG A 433 16.39 25.32 -26.19
CA ARG A 433 16.69 23.97 -26.71
C ARG A 433 15.78 23.67 -27.87
N VAL A 434 16.38 23.36 -29.03
CA VAL A 434 15.67 23.02 -30.26
C VAL A 434 16.26 21.73 -30.84
N ASN A 435 15.42 20.91 -31.46
CA ASN A 435 15.84 19.73 -32.20
C ASN A 435 16.19 20.07 -33.69
N SER A 436 16.54 19.07 -34.47
CA SER A 436 16.89 19.24 -35.89
C SER A 436 15.73 19.79 -36.73
N ALA A 437 14.46 19.56 -36.34
CA ALA A 437 13.28 20.10 -36.99
C ALA A 437 12.97 21.56 -36.56
N GLY A 438 13.75 22.14 -35.66
CA GLY A 438 13.50 23.48 -35.12
C GLY A 438 12.44 23.55 -34.03
N GLU A 439 11.95 22.42 -33.54
CA GLU A 439 10.99 22.38 -32.46
C GLU A 439 11.64 22.68 -31.10
N ILE A 440 10.95 23.47 -30.26
CA ILE A 440 11.44 23.85 -28.93
C ILE A 440 11.13 22.72 -27.96
N LEU A 441 12.09 22.38 -27.07
CA LEU A 441 11.86 21.49 -25.94
C LEU A 441 11.03 22.22 -24.89
N LYS A 442 9.73 21.93 -24.89
CA LYS A 442 8.74 22.53 -23.99
C LYS A 442 7.76 21.51 -23.47
N PHE A 443 7.27 21.71 -22.24
CA PHE A 443 6.27 20.86 -21.61
C PHE A 443 5.51 21.56 -20.47
N GLU A 444 4.37 20.99 -20.10
CA GLU A 444 3.53 21.43 -18.99
C GLU A 444 3.72 20.53 -17.77
N ILE A 445 3.82 21.11 -16.57
CA ILE A 445 3.79 20.43 -15.28
C ILE A 445 2.39 20.59 -14.70
N LEU A 446 1.64 19.51 -14.65
CA LEU A 446 0.27 19.48 -14.15
C LEU A 446 0.24 19.30 -12.63
N LEU A 447 -0.49 20.18 -11.93
CA LEU A 447 -0.64 20.16 -10.47
C LEU A 447 -2.12 20.13 -10.07
N ILE A 448 -2.41 19.40 -8.99
CA ILE A 448 -3.74 19.35 -8.35
C ILE A 448 -3.93 20.48 -7.33
N SER A 449 -2.85 21.08 -6.84
CA SER A 449 -2.90 22.06 -5.76
C SER A 449 -1.83 23.13 -5.93
N PRO A 450 -2.16 24.42 -5.71
CA PRO A 450 -1.18 25.49 -5.71
C PRO A 450 -0.14 25.37 -4.60
N ALA A 451 -0.40 24.58 -3.56
CA ALA A 451 0.55 24.34 -2.48
C ALA A 451 1.89 23.75 -2.97
N PHE A 452 1.88 23.06 -4.11
CA PHE A 452 3.08 22.45 -4.70
C PHE A 452 3.87 23.42 -5.61
N GLU A 453 3.29 24.56 -5.99
CA GLU A 453 3.95 25.55 -6.87
C GLU A 453 5.28 26.04 -6.27
N ARG A 454 5.34 26.27 -4.96
CA ARG A 454 6.57 26.70 -4.28
C ARG A 454 7.77 25.73 -4.48
N ILE A 455 7.47 24.47 -4.80
CA ILE A 455 8.46 23.42 -5.05
C ILE A 455 8.82 23.39 -6.54
N VAL A 456 7.81 23.56 -7.40
CA VAL A 456 7.99 23.50 -8.85
C VAL A 456 8.64 24.77 -9.42
N LEU A 457 8.40 25.93 -8.82
CA LEU A 457 8.95 27.20 -9.30
C LEU A 457 10.50 27.24 -9.36
N PRO A 458 11.26 26.81 -8.33
CA PRO A 458 12.72 26.69 -8.43
C PRO A 458 13.18 25.70 -9.50
N PHE A 459 12.47 24.56 -9.63
CA PHE A 459 12.73 23.57 -10.66
C PHE A 459 12.51 24.16 -12.06
N LYS A 460 11.39 24.84 -12.28
CA LYS A 460 11.09 25.56 -13.54
C LYS A 460 12.18 26.57 -13.88
N LYS A 461 12.62 27.39 -12.90
CA LYS A 461 13.71 28.35 -13.10
C LYS A 461 15.00 27.66 -13.57
N ASN A 462 15.33 26.52 -12.99
CA ASN A 462 16.50 25.75 -13.37
C ASN A 462 16.39 25.17 -14.80
N LEU A 463 15.18 24.73 -15.22
CA LEU A 463 14.90 24.29 -16.59
C LEU A 463 15.09 25.43 -17.60
N GLU A 464 14.60 26.61 -17.27
CA GLU A 464 14.78 27.82 -18.10
C GLU A 464 16.27 28.17 -18.30
N LEU A 465 17.08 28.02 -17.23
CA LEU A 465 18.54 28.18 -17.32
C LEU A 465 19.22 27.13 -18.19
N MET A 466 18.56 26.01 -18.49
CA MET A 466 19.00 24.98 -19.44
C MET A 466 18.47 25.20 -20.87
N GLY A 467 17.65 26.23 -21.09
CA GLY A 467 16.99 26.53 -22.35
C GLY A 467 15.70 25.73 -22.59
N ILE A 468 15.15 25.08 -21.55
CA ILE A 468 13.92 24.28 -21.62
C ILE A 468 12.75 25.16 -21.17
N GLU A 469 11.68 25.19 -21.97
CA GLU A 469 10.45 25.91 -21.63
C GLU A 469 9.52 25.02 -20.81
N ALA A 470 9.31 25.33 -19.53
CA ALA A 470 8.35 24.64 -18.68
C ALA A 470 7.22 25.59 -18.24
N SER A 471 5.98 25.12 -18.34
CA SER A 471 4.81 25.82 -17.82
C SER A 471 4.21 25.04 -16.62
N ILE A 472 3.51 25.75 -15.74
CA ILE A 472 2.82 25.14 -14.60
C ILE A 472 1.33 25.31 -14.83
N ARG A 473 0.57 24.22 -14.67
CA ARG A 473 -0.89 24.22 -14.77
C ARG A 473 -1.50 23.65 -13.51
N VAL A 474 -2.17 24.50 -12.74
CA VAL A 474 -2.99 24.05 -11.59
C VAL A 474 -4.43 23.89 -12.06
N VAL A 475 -5.04 22.76 -11.73
CA VAL A 475 -6.43 22.45 -12.05
C VAL A 475 -7.15 21.92 -10.81
N ASP A 476 -8.49 21.91 -10.82
CA ASP A 476 -9.28 21.25 -9.77
C ASP A 476 -9.13 19.73 -9.78
N THR A 477 -9.54 19.09 -8.68
CA THR A 477 -9.39 17.65 -8.49
C THR A 477 -10.07 16.82 -9.57
N SER A 478 -11.28 17.20 -10.00
CA SER A 478 -12.02 16.44 -11.02
C SER A 478 -11.34 16.52 -12.38
N GLN A 479 -10.89 17.70 -12.77
CA GLN A 479 -10.16 17.93 -14.00
C GLN A 479 -8.79 17.21 -13.97
N TYR A 480 -8.08 17.26 -12.83
CA TYR A 480 -6.83 16.56 -12.64
C TYR A 480 -6.98 15.05 -12.85
N VAL A 481 -7.93 14.42 -12.15
CA VAL A 481 -8.19 12.99 -12.25
C VAL A 481 -8.55 12.57 -13.68
N ASN A 482 -9.40 13.35 -14.35
CA ASN A 482 -9.79 13.07 -15.73
C ASN A 482 -8.60 13.16 -16.69
N ARG A 483 -7.74 14.17 -16.57
CA ARG A 483 -6.55 14.33 -17.40
C ARG A 483 -5.54 13.20 -17.16
N ILE A 484 -5.31 12.79 -15.91
CA ILE A 484 -4.42 11.67 -15.60
C ILE A 484 -4.96 10.36 -16.18
N ARG A 485 -6.25 10.08 -16.03
CA ARG A 485 -6.89 8.85 -16.54
C ARG A 485 -6.90 8.78 -18.07
N SER A 486 -7.01 9.90 -18.75
CA SER A 486 -6.94 9.99 -20.22
C SER A 486 -5.52 10.16 -20.75
N PHE A 487 -4.50 10.17 -19.88
CA PHE A 487 -3.10 10.41 -20.22
C PHE A 487 -2.84 11.78 -20.90
N ASP A 488 -3.70 12.77 -20.64
CA ASP A 488 -3.57 14.13 -21.18
C ASP A 488 -2.75 15.02 -20.24
N PHE A 489 -1.47 14.76 -20.18
CA PHE A 489 -0.46 15.55 -19.44
C PHE A 489 0.92 15.31 -20.07
N ASP A 490 1.87 16.19 -19.74
CA ASP A 490 3.28 16.00 -20.11
C ASP A 490 4.07 15.50 -18.90
N MET A 491 3.98 16.21 -17.79
CA MET A 491 4.59 15.86 -16.50
C MET A 491 3.61 16.11 -15.37
N PHE A 492 3.61 15.27 -14.33
CA PHE A 492 2.79 15.47 -13.13
C PHE A 492 3.48 14.93 -11.88
N VAL A 493 2.95 15.25 -10.70
CA VAL A 493 3.43 14.67 -9.44
C VAL A 493 2.75 13.33 -9.22
N MET A 494 3.53 12.26 -9.27
CA MET A 494 3.07 10.89 -9.05
C MET A 494 3.46 10.41 -7.66
N VAL A 495 2.59 9.61 -7.03
CA VAL A 495 2.88 8.83 -5.84
C VAL A 495 2.51 7.38 -6.11
N ILE A 496 3.47 6.48 -6.00
CA ILE A 496 3.27 5.03 -6.08
C ILE A 496 3.65 4.43 -4.74
N GLY A 497 2.65 3.94 -4.02
CA GLY A 497 2.86 3.16 -2.81
C GLY A 497 3.38 1.76 -3.12
N GLN A 498 4.14 1.19 -2.19
CA GLN A 498 4.62 -0.18 -2.27
C GLN A 498 4.34 -0.90 -0.96
N SER A 499 4.20 -2.21 -1.03
CA SER A 499 4.06 -3.09 0.12
C SER A 499 5.38 -3.80 0.43
N LEU A 500 5.42 -4.50 1.57
CA LEU A 500 6.52 -5.41 1.90
C LEU A 500 6.46 -6.72 1.11
N SER A 501 5.36 -6.95 0.39
CA SER A 501 5.15 -8.13 -0.44
C SER A 501 4.57 -7.68 -1.79
N PRO A 502 5.41 -7.10 -2.68
CA PRO A 502 4.96 -6.71 -4.01
C PRO A 502 4.52 -7.92 -4.83
N GLY A 503 3.41 -7.78 -5.55
CA GLY A 503 2.78 -8.85 -6.31
C GLY A 503 2.12 -8.33 -7.59
N ASN A 504 0.85 -8.70 -7.81
CA ASN A 504 0.09 -8.41 -9.04
C ASN A 504 -0.10 -6.91 -9.34
N GLU A 505 -0.03 -6.04 -8.33
CA GLU A 505 -0.12 -4.59 -8.55
C GLU A 505 1.04 -4.06 -9.40
N GLN A 506 2.19 -4.75 -9.42
CA GLN A 506 3.32 -4.37 -10.26
C GLN A 506 2.99 -4.45 -11.75
N ASP A 507 2.14 -5.41 -12.17
CA ASP A 507 1.64 -5.48 -13.55
C ASP A 507 0.83 -4.23 -13.91
N ASN A 508 -0.02 -3.78 -12.99
CA ASN A 508 -0.84 -2.56 -13.18
C ASN A 508 0.00 -1.28 -13.22
N TYR A 509 1.14 -1.25 -12.50
CA TYR A 509 2.01 -0.07 -12.44
C TYR A 509 2.95 0.07 -13.64
N TRP A 510 3.50 -1.04 -14.17
CA TRP A 510 4.67 -0.97 -15.04
C TRP A 510 4.56 -1.75 -16.36
N SER A 511 3.59 -2.68 -16.52
CA SER A 511 3.55 -3.54 -17.71
C SER A 511 3.21 -2.78 -18.98
N CYS A 512 3.71 -3.30 -20.12
CA CYS A 512 3.36 -2.80 -21.45
C CYS A 512 1.85 -2.83 -21.71
N LYS A 513 1.15 -3.84 -21.20
CA LYS A 513 -0.32 -3.97 -21.30
C LYS A 513 -0.99 -2.81 -20.56
N ALA A 514 -0.61 -2.59 -19.31
CA ALA A 514 -1.14 -1.50 -18.51
C ALA A 514 -0.85 -0.13 -19.12
N GLY A 515 0.34 0.08 -19.68
CA GLY A 515 0.71 1.32 -20.36
C GLY A 515 -0.17 1.70 -21.57
N LYS A 516 -0.90 0.74 -22.15
CA LYS A 516 -1.82 0.93 -23.27
C LYS A 516 -3.29 0.95 -22.87
N THR A 517 -3.59 0.65 -21.60
CA THR A 517 -4.96 0.49 -21.10
C THR A 517 -5.36 1.68 -20.25
N SER A 518 -6.44 2.38 -20.62
CA SER A 518 -6.99 3.49 -19.84
C SER A 518 -7.48 3.01 -18.47
N GLY A 519 -7.29 3.83 -17.42
CA GLY A 519 -7.72 3.51 -16.05
C GLY A 519 -6.74 2.64 -15.25
N THR A 520 -5.63 2.21 -15.84
CA THR A 520 -4.53 1.56 -15.12
C THR A 520 -3.66 2.60 -14.42
N ARG A 521 -2.72 2.13 -13.59
CA ARG A 521 -1.77 3.00 -12.89
C ARG A 521 -0.44 3.20 -13.63
N ASN A 522 -0.26 2.58 -14.80
CA ASN A 522 0.89 2.89 -15.65
C ASN A 522 0.68 4.25 -16.38
N PHE A 523 0.57 5.30 -15.59
CA PHE A 523 0.38 6.67 -16.06
C PHE A 523 1.55 7.13 -16.95
N ILE A 524 2.76 6.70 -16.63
CA ILE A 524 3.99 7.01 -17.35
C ILE A 524 3.96 6.48 -18.80
N GLY A 525 3.33 5.34 -19.02
CA GLY A 525 3.34 4.65 -20.31
C GLY A 525 4.62 3.83 -20.53
N ILE A 526 5.16 3.26 -19.44
CA ILE A 526 6.30 2.34 -19.51
C ILE A 526 5.90 1.14 -20.38
N CYS A 527 6.77 0.77 -21.31
CA CYS A 527 6.66 -0.47 -22.07
C CYS A 527 8.08 -0.95 -22.43
N ASN A 528 8.59 -1.89 -21.63
CA ASN A 528 9.90 -2.49 -21.83
C ASN A 528 9.80 -4.01 -21.58
N PRO A 529 10.17 -4.87 -22.53
CA PRO A 529 10.06 -6.33 -22.38
C PRO A 529 10.84 -6.90 -21.20
N ALA A 530 11.97 -6.28 -20.81
CA ALA A 530 12.73 -6.69 -19.64
C ALA A 530 11.94 -6.39 -18.35
N ILE A 531 11.29 -5.22 -18.27
CA ILE A 531 10.43 -4.87 -17.12
C ILE A 531 9.24 -5.83 -17.02
N ASP A 532 8.57 -6.18 -18.15
CA ASP A 532 7.48 -7.16 -18.15
C ASP A 532 7.93 -8.53 -17.59
N LYS A 533 9.16 -8.97 -17.91
CA LYS A 533 9.73 -10.21 -17.38
C LYS A 533 10.05 -10.10 -15.87
N LEU A 534 10.65 -8.97 -15.44
CA LEU A 534 10.97 -8.73 -14.05
C LEU A 534 9.70 -8.69 -13.18
N ILE A 535 8.61 -8.12 -13.68
CA ILE A 535 7.31 -8.15 -13.02
C ILE A 535 6.85 -9.59 -12.79
N ARG A 536 6.98 -10.47 -13.79
CA ARG A 536 6.62 -11.90 -13.65
C ARG A 536 7.43 -12.58 -12.56
N LEU A 537 8.75 -12.35 -12.54
CA LEU A 537 9.62 -12.93 -11.51
C LEU A 537 9.26 -12.44 -10.09
N VAL A 538 8.82 -11.19 -9.94
CA VAL A 538 8.31 -10.67 -8.66
C VAL A 538 7.03 -11.38 -8.25
N ILE A 539 6.07 -11.52 -9.17
CA ILE A 539 4.76 -12.14 -8.87
C ILE A 539 4.89 -13.64 -8.57
N GLU A 540 5.79 -14.32 -9.26
CA GLU A 540 5.99 -15.78 -9.20
C GLU A 540 7.06 -16.19 -8.19
N ALA A 541 7.67 -15.26 -7.45
CA ALA A 541 8.74 -15.55 -6.50
C ALA A 541 8.30 -16.60 -5.47
N PRO A 542 9.00 -17.74 -5.39
CA PRO A 542 8.59 -18.86 -4.52
C PRO A 542 8.87 -18.59 -3.04
N ASP A 543 9.86 -17.76 -2.73
CA ASP A 543 10.28 -17.44 -1.37
C ASP A 543 10.72 -15.98 -1.22
N ARG A 544 11.04 -15.59 0.03
CA ARG A 544 11.44 -14.22 0.37
C ARG A 544 12.74 -13.78 -0.29
N GLY A 545 13.71 -14.69 -0.41
CA GLY A 545 15.01 -14.40 -1.02
C GLY A 545 14.86 -14.04 -2.50
N GLU A 546 14.13 -14.87 -3.25
CA GLU A 546 13.83 -14.62 -4.66
C GLU A 546 12.94 -13.38 -4.87
N LEU A 547 11.97 -13.13 -3.98
CA LEU A 547 11.17 -11.92 -4.00
C LEU A 547 12.05 -10.66 -3.83
N ILE A 548 12.98 -10.67 -2.87
CA ILE A 548 13.90 -9.56 -2.65
C ILE A 548 14.79 -9.35 -3.88
N ALA A 549 15.39 -10.41 -4.41
CA ALA A 549 16.29 -10.32 -5.57
C ALA A 549 15.56 -9.81 -6.83
N SER A 550 14.38 -10.36 -7.13
CA SER A 550 13.56 -9.96 -8.28
C SER A 550 13.05 -8.52 -8.15
N THR A 551 12.62 -8.13 -6.95
CA THR A 551 12.15 -6.76 -6.69
C THR A 551 13.28 -5.74 -6.82
N ARG A 552 14.48 -6.05 -6.29
CA ARG A 552 15.66 -5.18 -6.46
C ARG A 552 16.09 -5.08 -7.92
N ALA A 553 16.03 -6.17 -8.67
CA ALA A 553 16.30 -6.16 -10.11
C ALA A 553 15.28 -5.27 -10.85
N LEU A 554 13.99 -5.36 -10.53
CA LEU A 554 12.93 -4.51 -11.08
C LEU A 554 13.17 -3.04 -10.71
N ASP A 555 13.47 -2.75 -9.45
CA ASP A 555 13.76 -1.40 -8.96
C ASP A 555 14.91 -0.75 -9.73
N ARG A 556 16.03 -1.48 -9.96
CA ARG A 556 17.16 -0.98 -10.78
C ARG A 556 16.74 -0.66 -12.19
N ALA A 557 15.98 -1.55 -12.84
CA ALA A 557 15.51 -1.33 -14.19
C ALA A 557 14.61 -0.06 -14.30
N LEU A 558 13.73 0.14 -13.32
CA LEU A 558 12.87 1.32 -13.23
C LEU A 558 13.67 2.60 -12.99
N LEU A 559 14.61 2.58 -12.05
CA LEU A 559 15.46 3.74 -11.70
C LEU A 559 16.32 4.19 -12.88
N TRP A 560 17.05 3.28 -13.52
CA TRP A 560 17.89 3.59 -14.68
C TRP A 560 17.10 3.90 -15.96
N GLY A 561 15.79 3.63 -15.96
CA GLY A 561 14.88 4.13 -16.98
C GLY A 561 14.64 5.64 -16.91
N HIS A 562 14.96 6.29 -15.78
CA HIS A 562 14.69 7.71 -15.53
C HIS A 562 13.24 8.10 -15.82
N TYR A 563 12.29 7.22 -15.47
CA TYR A 563 10.86 7.44 -15.71
C TYR A 563 10.25 8.50 -14.80
N VAL A 564 10.89 8.72 -13.65
CA VAL A 564 10.48 9.67 -12.61
C VAL A 564 11.71 10.46 -12.15
N ILE A 565 11.53 11.73 -11.84
CA ILE A 565 12.49 12.48 -11.05
C ILE A 565 12.12 12.28 -9.59
N PRO A 566 12.87 11.47 -8.81
CA PRO A 566 12.51 11.16 -7.45
C PRO A 566 12.43 12.41 -6.57
N HIS A 567 11.46 12.43 -5.66
CA HIS A 567 11.33 13.48 -4.66
C HIS A 567 12.01 13.08 -3.34
N TRP A 568 11.24 12.89 -2.27
CA TRP A 568 11.72 12.69 -0.90
C TRP A 568 10.75 11.85 -0.09
N HIS A 569 11.24 11.35 1.02
CA HIS A 569 10.47 10.61 2.01
C HIS A 569 10.91 10.96 3.43
N ILE A 570 10.17 10.45 4.42
CA ILE A 570 10.55 10.35 5.83
C ILE A 570 10.29 8.91 6.29
N ASN A 571 11.04 8.47 7.30
CA ASN A 571 10.92 7.14 7.90
C ASN A 571 10.52 7.21 9.39
N TYR A 572 9.76 8.22 9.74
CA TYR A 572 9.21 8.42 11.09
C TYR A 572 7.85 9.11 11.01
N TYR A 573 7.01 8.87 12.00
CA TYR A 573 5.78 9.62 12.24
C TYR A 573 6.10 10.92 12.96
N ARG A 574 5.47 12.02 12.58
CA ARG A 574 5.47 13.30 13.30
C ARG A 574 4.18 13.39 14.08
N LEU A 575 4.26 13.23 15.39
CA LEU A 575 3.10 13.15 16.25
C LEU A 575 3.03 14.33 17.21
N ALA A 576 1.82 14.85 17.38
CA ALA A 576 1.51 15.74 18.50
C ALA A 576 0.26 15.22 19.22
N TYR A 577 0.31 15.13 20.53
CA TYR A 577 -0.82 14.66 21.32
C TYR A 577 -0.84 15.28 22.71
N TRP A 578 -2.04 15.40 23.28
CA TRP A 578 -2.20 15.83 24.67
C TRP A 578 -1.65 14.75 25.59
N ASN A 579 -0.90 15.17 26.62
CA ASN A 579 -0.09 14.29 27.47
C ASN A 579 -0.95 13.50 28.47
N LYS A 580 -1.89 12.73 27.94
CA LYS A 580 -2.78 11.82 28.70
C LYS A 580 -2.59 10.35 28.32
N PHE A 581 -1.71 10.06 27.36
CA PHE A 581 -1.53 8.70 26.87
C PHE A 581 -0.28 8.04 27.44
N SER A 582 -0.37 6.73 27.61
CA SER A 582 0.76 5.82 27.68
C SER A 582 0.66 4.81 26.52
N ARG A 583 1.78 4.21 26.18
CA ARG A 583 1.91 3.28 25.06
C ARG A 583 2.82 2.12 25.41
N PRO A 584 2.76 0.98 24.67
CA PRO A 584 3.71 -0.10 24.81
C PRO A 584 5.16 0.38 24.61
N GLU A 585 6.11 -0.31 25.22
CA GLU A 585 7.55 -0.03 25.06
C GLU A 585 8.01 -0.30 23.62
N ILE A 586 7.47 -1.37 23.02
CA ILE A 586 7.79 -1.76 21.64
C ILE A 586 6.80 -1.06 20.69
N THR A 587 7.34 -0.28 19.76
CA THR A 587 6.57 0.22 18.63
C THR A 587 6.67 -0.79 17.49
N PRO A 588 5.56 -1.21 16.86
CA PRO A 588 5.62 -2.15 15.75
C PRO A 588 6.34 -1.52 14.54
N LYS A 589 7.04 -2.36 13.77
CA LYS A 589 7.86 -1.91 12.64
C LYS A 589 7.06 -1.28 11.51
N TYR A 590 5.86 -1.83 11.27
CA TYR A 590 5.04 -1.52 10.09
C TYR A 590 3.72 -0.83 10.46
N GLY A 591 3.70 -0.14 11.58
CA GLY A 591 2.54 0.61 12.03
C GLY A 591 2.83 1.49 13.23
N LEU A 592 1.95 2.43 13.54
CA LEU A 592 2.04 3.21 14.76
C LEU A 592 1.50 2.44 15.97
N GLY A 593 0.57 1.52 15.73
CA GLY A 593 -0.10 0.79 16.78
C GLY A 593 -0.95 1.68 17.70
N PHE A 594 -1.53 2.78 17.21
CA PHE A 594 -2.23 3.75 18.08
C PHE A 594 -3.35 3.12 18.93
N PHE A 595 -4.06 2.13 18.42
CA PHE A 595 -5.11 1.43 19.17
C PHE A 595 -4.58 0.45 20.24
N THR A 596 -3.26 0.30 20.39
CA THR A 596 -2.62 -0.37 21.53
C THR A 596 -2.28 0.60 22.67
N TRP A 597 -2.40 1.92 22.45
CA TRP A 597 -2.20 2.94 23.47
C TRP A 597 -3.39 2.98 24.42
N TRP A 598 -3.22 3.60 25.59
CA TRP A 598 -4.28 3.76 26.59
C TRP A 598 -4.24 5.13 27.26
N ILE A 599 -5.33 5.51 27.92
CA ILE A 599 -5.37 6.69 28.77
C ILE A 599 -4.68 6.34 30.10
N ASP A 600 -3.60 7.04 30.37
CA ASP A 600 -2.89 6.98 31.65
C ASP A 600 -3.63 7.84 32.71
N ALA A 601 -4.10 7.21 33.75
CA ALA A 601 -4.95 7.89 34.75
C ALA A 601 -4.23 9.03 35.47
N GLU A 602 -2.94 8.87 35.78
CA GLU A 602 -2.15 9.87 36.51
C GLU A 602 -1.83 11.07 35.59
N LYS A 603 -1.39 10.79 34.38
CA LYS A 603 -1.14 11.83 33.37
C LYS A 603 -2.41 12.59 33.04
N HIS A 604 -3.52 11.89 32.85
CA HIS A 604 -4.82 12.51 32.55
C HIS A 604 -5.28 13.40 33.68
N LYS A 605 -5.19 12.95 34.93
CA LYS A 605 -5.52 13.76 36.13
C LYS A 605 -4.64 15.00 36.20
N SER A 606 -3.32 14.85 36.10
CA SER A 606 -2.37 15.98 36.09
C SER A 606 -2.65 16.98 34.97
N LEU A 607 -3.07 16.50 33.81
CA LEU A 607 -3.43 17.35 32.69
C LEU A 607 -4.69 18.17 32.95
N LEU A 608 -5.74 17.55 33.51
CA LEU A 608 -6.98 18.22 33.89
C LEU A 608 -6.79 19.24 35.04
N ASP A 609 -5.92 18.97 36.00
CA ASP A 609 -5.55 19.91 37.06
C ASP A 609 -4.93 21.20 36.49
N LYS A 610 -4.14 21.08 35.42
CA LYS A 610 -3.50 22.21 34.73
C LYS A 610 -4.38 22.88 33.66
N LYS A 611 -5.34 22.16 33.10
CA LYS A 611 -6.26 22.62 32.06
C LYS A 611 -7.66 22.00 32.24
N PRO A 612 -8.46 22.50 33.22
CA PRO A 612 -9.76 21.91 33.56
C PRO A 612 -10.78 21.88 32.41
N ASN A 613 -10.62 22.75 31.42
CA ASN A 613 -11.51 22.85 30.26
C ASN A 613 -11.06 21.99 29.06
N LEU A 614 -10.11 21.11 29.23
CA LEU A 614 -9.73 20.18 28.17
C LEU A 614 -10.89 19.21 27.94
N LYS A 615 -11.35 19.13 26.70
CA LYS A 615 -12.50 18.28 26.34
C LYS A 615 -12.11 16.81 26.25
#